data_8199e0457935d55a28d4ab8af3a61082
#
_entry.id   8199e0457935d55a28d4ab8af3a61082
#
_cell.length_a   1.000
_cell.length_b   1.000
_cell.length_c   1.000
_cell.angle_alpha   90.00
_cell.angle_beta   90.00
_cell.angle_gamma   90.00
#
_symmetry.space_group_name_H-M   'P 1'
#
loop_
_entity.id
_entity.type
_entity.pdbx_description
1 polymer ?
#
loop_
_entity_poly.entity_id
_entity_poly.type
_entity_poly.pdbx_seq_one_letter_code
_entity_poly.pdbx_strand_id
1 'polypeptide(L)'
;MIEVSNVKEIVASDKIADMLRKYKFVTGALFNTDASDDYTFQDAYCDLYRLNDGYSEKFMTQFFYLLEEMKRISNISFREAFEKLMEVENGNVMTAASILVHTINPRFAIWDEKLAKEFFKLEIPEKGDSVERFCKRYEDFSDMFYAYTNSSDGEKMVKAFDERFPSAEIPDVIKVGFIICQMEDLEN
;
A
#
# COMPACT_ATOMS: atom_id res chain seq x y z
N MET A 1 -9.73 -17.85 2.85
CA MET A 1 -9.72 -17.89 1.35
C MET A 1 -10.48 -16.64 0.93
N ILE A 2 -9.88 -15.79 0.10
CA ILE A 2 -10.60 -14.61 -0.40
C ILE A 2 -11.73 -15.13 -1.29
N GLU A 3 -12.97 -14.98 -0.82
CA GLU A 3 -14.15 -15.39 -1.62
C GLU A 3 -14.40 -14.37 -2.72
N VAL A 4 -14.09 -14.75 -3.95
CA VAL A 4 -14.27 -13.91 -5.15
C VAL A 4 -15.75 -13.76 -5.55
N SER A 5 -16.67 -14.43 -4.82
CA SER A 5 -18.13 -14.45 -5.12
C SER A 5 -18.77 -13.05 -5.09
N ASN A 6 -18.29 -12.14 -4.22
CA ASN A 6 -18.92 -10.83 -3.98
C ASN A 6 -18.14 -9.66 -4.61
N VAL A 7 -17.16 -9.92 -5.48
CA VAL A 7 -16.30 -8.88 -6.05
C VAL A 7 -17.10 -7.74 -6.71
N LYS A 8 -18.17 -8.06 -7.43
CA LYS A 8 -19.00 -7.04 -8.11
C LYS A 8 -19.70 -6.11 -7.11
N GLU A 9 -20.16 -6.62 -5.98
CA GLU A 9 -20.81 -5.82 -4.93
C GLU A 9 -19.78 -4.93 -4.24
N ILE A 10 -18.60 -5.47 -3.96
CA ILE A 10 -17.49 -4.73 -3.36
C ILE A 10 -17.07 -3.57 -4.27
N VAL A 11 -16.84 -3.84 -5.53
CA VAL A 11 -16.45 -2.82 -6.52
C VAL A 11 -17.55 -1.78 -6.75
N ALA A 12 -18.83 -2.15 -6.59
CA ALA A 12 -19.95 -1.21 -6.69
C ALA A 12 -20.07 -0.27 -5.48
N SER A 13 -19.35 -0.53 -4.38
CA SER A 13 -19.44 0.26 -3.17
C SER A 13 -18.88 1.69 -3.36
N ASP A 14 -19.44 2.65 -2.61
CA ASP A 14 -18.96 4.02 -2.59
C ASP A 14 -17.52 4.12 -2.02
N LYS A 15 -17.12 3.16 -1.19
CA LYS A 15 -15.77 3.12 -0.61
C LYS A 15 -14.70 2.92 -1.67
N ILE A 16 -14.91 2.01 -2.64
CA ILE A 16 -13.96 1.83 -3.76
C ILE A 16 -13.87 3.09 -4.62
N ALA A 17 -14.99 3.76 -4.89
CA ALA A 17 -15.00 5.02 -5.62
C ALA A 17 -14.24 6.12 -4.86
N ASP A 18 -14.39 6.19 -3.54
CA ASP A 18 -13.66 7.13 -2.69
C ASP A 18 -12.16 6.82 -2.65
N MET A 19 -11.76 5.56 -2.48
CA MET A 19 -10.34 5.14 -2.54
C MET A 19 -9.71 5.52 -3.89
N LEU A 20 -10.41 5.28 -5.01
CA LEU A 20 -9.92 5.64 -6.33
C LEU A 20 -9.75 7.16 -6.49
N ARG A 21 -10.70 7.96 -5.97
CA ARG A 21 -10.63 9.43 -5.99
C ARG A 21 -9.42 9.92 -5.20
N LYS A 22 -9.21 9.40 -3.98
CA LYS A 22 -8.07 9.74 -3.12
C LYS A 22 -6.75 9.34 -3.76
N TYR A 23 -6.67 8.14 -4.31
CA TYR A 23 -5.48 7.64 -5.01
C TYR A 23 -5.11 8.55 -6.19
N LYS A 24 -6.07 8.92 -7.03
CA LYS A 24 -5.83 9.84 -8.16
C LYS A 24 -5.37 11.23 -7.70
N PHE A 25 -5.92 11.72 -6.59
CA PHE A 25 -5.48 12.98 -5.99
C PHE A 25 -4.02 12.89 -5.52
N VAL A 26 -3.70 11.89 -4.69
CA VAL A 26 -2.36 11.69 -4.13
C VAL A 26 -1.32 11.50 -5.24
N THR A 27 -1.57 10.61 -6.20
CA THR A 27 -0.62 10.34 -7.30
C THR A 27 -0.46 11.53 -8.25
N GLY A 28 -1.53 12.29 -8.49
CA GLY A 28 -1.49 13.49 -9.32
C GLY A 28 -0.78 14.67 -8.64
N ALA A 29 -0.87 14.78 -7.32
CA ALA A 29 -0.22 15.83 -6.55
C ALA A 29 1.26 15.53 -6.22
N LEU A 30 1.64 14.26 -6.06
CA LEU A 30 2.93 13.81 -5.52
C LEU A 30 4.15 14.58 -6.06
N PHE A 31 4.26 14.73 -7.37
CA PHE A 31 5.41 15.38 -8.01
C PHE A 31 5.24 16.90 -8.21
N ASN A 32 4.08 17.44 -7.84
CA ASN A 32 3.75 18.85 -8.00
C ASN A 32 3.66 19.61 -6.68
N THR A 33 3.82 18.93 -5.55
CA THR A 33 3.78 19.52 -4.21
C THR A 33 5.05 19.18 -3.44
N ASP A 34 5.32 19.89 -2.34
CA ASP A 34 6.31 19.49 -1.34
C ASP A 34 5.61 18.61 -0.29
N ALA A 35 5.85 17.29 -0.36
CA ALA A 35 5.18 16.35 0.54
C ALA A 35 5.52 16.59 2.02
N SER A 36 6.65 17.24 2.33
CA SER A 36 7.07 17.53 3.70
C SER A 36 6.38 18.74 4.31
N ASP A 37 5.76 19.61 3.50
CA ASP A 37 5.18 20.90 3.95
C ASP A 37 3.72 21.13 3.53
N ASP A 38 3.18 20.32 2.61
CA ASP A 38 1.79 20.42 2.16
C ASP A 38 0.84 19.58 3.02
N TYR A 39 0.23 20.21 4.03
CA TYR A 39 -0.73 19.54 4.94
C TYR A 39 -1.96 18.98 4.21
N THR A 40 -2.42 19.62 3.13
CA THR A 40 -3.56 19.11 2.36
C THR A 40 -3.21 17.78 1.68
N PHE A 41 -2.00 17.69 1.14
CA PHE A 41 -1.47 16.44 0.59
C PHE A 41 -1.30 15.39 1.69
N GLN A 42 -0.71 15.76 2.83
CA GLN A 42 -0.46 14.86 3.96
C GLN A 42 -1.76 14.26 4.51
N ASP A 43 -2.79 15.09 4.72
CA ASP A 43 -4.10 14.64 5.20
C ASP A 43 -4.75 13.65 4.22
N ALA A 44 -4.76 13.97 2.93
CA ALA A 44 -5.32 13.10 1.91
C ALA A 44 -4.53 11.78 1.77
N TYR A 45 -3.21 11.84 1.93
CA TYR A 45 -2.32 10.68 1.92
C TYR A 45 -2.58 9.77 3.12
N CYS A 46 -2.62 10.35 4.32
CA CYS A 46 -2.91 9.60 5.56
C CYS A 46 -4.30 8.96 5.51
N ASP A 47 -5.30 9.65 4.98
CA ASP A 47 -6.65 9.11 4.82
C ASP A 47 -6.73 7.97 3.79
N LEU A 48 -5.99 8.08 2.67
CA LEU A 48 -5.90 7.00 1.67
C LEU A 48 -5.29 5.72 2.25
N TYR A 49 -4.16 5.86 2.95
CA TYR A 49 -3.35 4.73 3.42
C TYR A 49 -3.60 4.38 4.89
N ARG A 50 -4.60 5.02 5.55
CA ARG A 50 -4.96 4.78 6.96
C ARG A 50 -3.79 4.94 7.93
N LEU A 51 -2.98 5.99 7.73
CA LEU A 51 -1.82 6.28 8.57
C LEU A 51 -2.13 7.20 9.76
N ASN A 52 -3.40 7.61 9.93
CA ASN A 52 -3.81 8.54 10.99
C ASN A 52 -3.68 7.94 12.39
N ASP A 53 -3.72 6.62 12.52
CA ASP A 53 -3.63 5.92 13.79
C ASP A 53 -2.40 5.00 13.82
N GLY A 54 -1.67 5.02 14.92
CA GLY A 54 -0.59 4.07 15.19
C GLY A 54 0.84 4.58 15.01
N TYR A 55 1.03 5.82 14.54
CA TYR A 55 2.35 6.45 14.40
C TYR A 55 2.44 7.76 15.18
N SER A 56 3.64 8.05 15.73
CA SER A 56 3.88 9.32 16.40
C SER A 56 3.97 10.49 15.42
N GLU A 57 3.69 11.71 15.87
CA GLU A 57 3.87 12.93 15.07
C GLU A 57 5.32 13.04 14.53
N LYS A 58 6.31 12.71 15.36
CA LYS A 58 7.72 12.67 14.96
C LYS A 58 7.95 11.68 13.81
N PHE A 59 7.32 10.49 13.86
CA PHE A 59 7.43 9.50 12.81
C PHE A 59 6.81 10.02 11.51
N MET A 60 5.61 10.57 11.56
CA MET A 60 4.92 11.08 10.37
C MET A 60 5.66 12.26 9.73
N THR A 61 6.25 13.15 10.54
CA THR A 61 7.13 14.23 10.04
C THR A 61 8.30 13.64 9.24
N GLN A 62 8.98 12.65 9.82
CA GLN A 62 10.11 12.00 9.14
C GLN A 62 9.68 11.20 7.91
N PHE A 63 8.50 10.55 7.97
CA PHE A 63 7.92 9.82 6.84
C PHE A 63 7.71 10.73 5.62
N PHE A 64 7.07 11.88 5.79
CA PHE A 64 6.83 12.81 4.69
C PHE A 64 8.10 13.48 4.19
N TYR A 65 9.04 13.76 5.08
CA TYR A 65 10.37 14.24 4.69
C TYR A 65 11.09 13.20 3.81
N LEU A 66 11.07 11.94 4.21
CA LEU A 66 11.65 10.84 3.45
C LEU A 66 10.93 10.62 2.11
N LEU A 67 9.59 10.73 2.07
CA LEU A 67 8.83 10.67 0.83
C LEU A 67 9.26 11.78 -0.15
N GLU A 68 9.46 13.02 0.34
CA GLU A 68 9.93 14.14 -0.46
C GLU A 68 11.34 13.90 -1.02
N GLU A 69 12.26 13.36 -0.20
CA GLU A 69 13.60 13.00 -0.66
C GLU A 69 13.54 11.88 -1.72
N MET A 70 12.82 10.81 -1.43
CA MET A 70 12.85 9.59 -2.24
C MET A 70 12.07 9.71 -3.55
N LYS A 71 11.07 10.58 -3.67
CA LYS A 71 10.35 10.78 -4.93
C LYS A 71 11.23 11.31 -6.07
N ARG A 72 12.40 11.84 -5.74
CA ARG A 72 13.40 12.37 -6.70
C ARG A 72 14.46 11.33 -7.09
N ILE A 73 14.44 10.16 -6.47
CA ILE A 73 15.42 9.10 -6.67
C ILE A 73 14.85 8.08 -7.67
N SER A 74 15.63 7.76 -8.72
CA SER A 74 15.19 6.81 -9.76
C SER A 74 15.17 5.35 -9.32
N ASN A 75 15.96 4.98 -8.31
CA ASN A 75 16.10 3.62 -7.78
C ASN A 75 15.76 3.59 -6.30
N ILE A 76 14.46 3.65 -6.01
CA ILE A 76 13.98 3.48 -4.62
C ILE A 76 14.03 2.01 -4.22
N SER A 77 14.44 1.73 -2.99
CA SER A 77 14.41 0.38 -2.41
C SER A 77 13.60 0.35 -1.10
N PHE A 78 12.89 -0.77 -0.90
CA PHE A 78 12.21 -1.01 0.38
C PHE A 78 13.20 -1.00 1.56
N ARG A 79 14.37 -1.61 1.40
CA ARG A 79 15.42 -1.64 2.44
C ARG A 79 15.77 -0.22 2.93
N GLU A 80 16.04 0.69 2.01
CA GLU A 80 16.45 2.05 2.36
C GLU A 80 15.33 2.79 3.12
N ALA A 81 14.08 2.68 2.65
CA ALA A 81 12.94 3.25 3.33
C ALA A 81 12.74 2.64 4.72
N PHE A 82 12.85 1.32 4.82
CA PHE A 82 12.68 0.57 6.07
C PHE A 82 13.75 0.95 7.10
N GLU A 83 15.04 0.96 6.73
CA GLU A 83 16.16 1.30 7.62
C GLU A 83 16.03 2.74 8.16
N LYS A 84 15.74 3.71 7.28
CA LYS A 84 15.56 5.11 7.68
C LYS A 84 14.38 5.32 8.63
N LEU A 85 13.26 4.64 8.41
CA LEU A 85 12.10 4.73 9.30
C LEU A 85 12.32 4.01 10.63
N MET A 86 13.06 2.89 10.65
CA MET A 86 13.45 2.17 11.88
C MET A 86 14.33 3.01 12.82
N GLU A 87 15.09 3.97 12.32
CA GLU A 87 15.88 4.90 13.15
C GLU A 87 14.98 5.84 13.97
N VAL A 88 13.76 6.07 13.54
CA VAL A 88 12.83 6.99 14.20
C VAL A 88 11.95 6.30 15.23
N GLU A 89 11.42 5.14 14.90
CA GLU A 89 10.48 4.42 15.73
C GLU A 89 10.57 2.90 15.53
N ASN A 90 10.55 2.16 16.64
CA ASN A 90 10.57 0.69 16.63
C ASN A 90 9.16 0.08 16.55
N GLY A 91 8.30 0.63 15.68
CA GLY A 91 6.92 0.20 15.52
C GLY A 91 6.67 -0.67 14.27
N ASN A 92 5.46 -0.61 13.73
CA ASN A 92 5.07 -1.31 12.48
C ASN A 92 5.62 -0.59 11.25
N VAL A 93 6.95 -0.63 11.10
CA VAL A 93 7.67 0.10 10.05
C VAL A 93 7.52 -0.55 8.68
N MET A 94 7.24 -1.87 8.61
CA MET A 94 7.09 -2.57 7.33
C MET A 94 5.97 -1.99 6.48
N THR A 95 4.80 -1.76 7.08
CA THR A 95 3.66 -1.18 6.37
C THR A 95 3.99 0.22 5.88
N ALA A 96 4.53 1.09 6.75
CA ALA A 96 4.89 2.46 6.37
C ALA A 96 5.96 2.50 5.26
N ALA A 97 7.03 1.71 5.37
CA ALA A 97 8.07 1.62 4.36
C ALA A 97 7.53 1.11 3.02
N SER A 98 6.64 0.11 3.04
CA SER A 98 6.02 -0.41 1.82
C SER A 98 5.09 0.60 1.15
N ILE A 99 4.31 1.36 1.93
CA ILE A 99 3.46 2.45 1.42
C ILE A 99 4.32 3.53 0.75
N LEU A 100 5.44 3.90 1.36
CA LEU A 100 6.35 4.91 0.83
C LEU A 100 6.89 4.50 -0.55
N VAL A 101 7.46 3.29 -0.66
CA VAL A 101 8.01 2.82 -1.94
C VAL A 101 6.92 2.57 -2.97
N HIS A 102 5.74 2.08 -2.55
CA HIS A 102 4.56 1.90 -3.41
C HIS A 102 4.09 3.22 -4.03
N THR A 103 4.06 4.28 -3.23
CA THR A 103 3.60 5.61 -3.69
C THR A 103 4.46 6.14 -4.83
N ILE A 104 5.77 5.90 -4.78
CA ILE A 104 6.72 6.34 -5.81
C ILE A 104 6.73 5.39 -7.00
N ASN A 105 6.65 4.08 -6.74
CA ASN A 105 6.59 3.04 -7.76
C ASN A 105 5.49 2.04 -7.42
N PRO A 106 4.31 2.14 -8.05
CA PRO A 106 3.15 1.28 -7.75
C PRO A 106 3.34 -0.22 -8.04
N ARG A 107 4.50 -0.63 -8.55
CA ARG A 107 4.86 -2.05 -8.69
C ARG A 107 5.22 -2.70 -7.36
N PHE A 108 5.63 -1.93 -6.35
CA PHE A 108 5.82 -2.44 -5.01
C PHE A 108 4.46 -2.71 -4.36
N ALA A 109 4.27 -3.87 -3.76
CA ALA A 109 3.06 -4.18 -3.00
C ALA A 109 3.06 -3.43 -1.66
N ILE A 110 1.87 -3.04 -1.16
CA ILE A 110 1.74 -2.54 0.20
C ILE A 110 1.70 -3.75 1.14
N TRP A 111 2.61 -3.78 2.12
CA TRP A 111 2.64 -4.84 3.11
C TRP A 111 1.38 -4.84 3.97
N ASP A 112 0.73 -5.97 4.01
CA ASP A 112 -0.37 -6.28 4.91
C ASP A 112 -0.05 -7.55 5.69
N GLU A 113 0.06 -7.44 7.03
CA GLU A 113 0.44 -8.54 7.90
C GLU A 113 -0.60 -9.66 7.92
N LYS A 114 -1.90 -9.29 7.95
CA LYS A 114 -2.98 -10.27 7.94
C LYS A 114 -2.99 -11.07 6.64
N LEU A 115 -2.89 -10.37 5.50
CA LEU A 115 -2.81 -11.01 4.19
C LEU A 115 -1.57 -11.90 4.08
N ALA A 116 -0.41 -11.42 4.54
CA ALA A 116 0.83 -12.17 4.54
C ALA A 116 0.70 -13.48 5.35
N LYS A 117 0.20 -13.39 6.57
CA LYS A 117 0.08 -14.51 7.50
C LYS A 117 -1.06 -15.46 7.13
N GLU A 118 -2.26 -14.94 6.92
CA GLU A 118 -3.46 -15.76 6.81
C GLU A 118 -3.69 -16.28 5.40
N PHE A 119 -3.38 -15.49 4.39
CA PHE A 119 -3.58 -15.87 3.00
C PHE A 119 -2.34 -16.50 2.37
N PHE A 120 -1.20 -15.80 2.41
CA PHE A 120 0.04 -16.27 1.83
C PHE A 120 0.82 -17.25 2.70
N LYS A 121 0.41 -17.43 3.98
CA LYS A 121 1.05 -18.35 4.94
C LYS A 121 2.53 -18.01 5.18
N LEU A 122 2.88 -16.76 5.10
CA LEU A 122 4.22 -16.27 5.38
C LEU A 122 4.43 -16.17 6.89
N GLU A 123 5.63 -16.49 7.33
CA GLU A 123 6.08 -16.24 8.69
C GLU A 123 6.36 -14.74 8.86
N ILE A 124 5.73 -14.11 9.84
CA ILE A 124 5.90 -12.67 10.08
C ILE A 124 7.21 -12.44 10.86
N PRO A 125 8.07 -11.49 10.40
CA PRO A 125 9.27 -11.13 11.14
C PRO A 125 8.93 -10.53 12.51
N GLU A 126 9.73 -10.87 13.52
CA GLU A 126 9.54 -10.41 14.90
C GLU A 126 10.49 -9.24 15.23
N LYS A 127 10.14 -8.53 16.28
CA LYS A 127 11.01 -7.47 16.80
C LYS A 127 12.37 -8.06 17.23
N GLY A 128 13.45 -7.55 16.62
CA GLY A 128 14.82 -8.05 16.86
C GLY A 128 15.37 -8.93 15.75
N ASP A 129 14.54 -9.29 14.77
CA ASP A 129 15.04 -9.93 13.55
C ASP A 129 15.94 -8.97 12.75
N SER A 130 16.80 -9.52 11.90
CA SER A 130 17.69 -8.71 11.06
C SER A 130 16.91 -7.98 9.96
N VAL A 131 17.44 -6.85 9.50
CA VAL A 131 16.91 -6.10 8.36
C VAL A 131 16.78 -6.98 7.12
N GLU A 132 17.74 -7.89 6.90
CA GLU A 132 17.71 -8.87 5.82
C GLU A 132 16.44 -9.73 5.87
N ARG A 133 16.04 -10.18 7.08
CA ARG A 133 14.85 -11.01 7.25
C ARG A 133 13.58 -10.23 6.92
N PHE A 134 13.48 -8.97 7.35
CA PHE A 134 12.38 -8.10 6.97
C PHE A 134 12.32 -7.87 5.46
N CYS A 135 13.43 -7.52 4.84
CA CYS A 135 13.51 -7.28 3.40
C CYS A 135 13.14 -8.54 2.60
N LYS A 136 13.70 -9.70 2.98
CA LYS A 136 13.37 -10.96 2.32
C LYS A 136 11.89 -11.30 2.44
N ARG A 137 11.28 -11.08 3.60
CA ARG A 137 9.87 -11.34 3.80
C ARG A 137 8.98 -10.41 2.98
N TYR A 138 9.38 -9.15 2.87
CA TYR A 138 8.70 -8.19 1.99
C TYR A 138 8.79 -8.59 0.51
N GLU A 139 9.97 -9.04 0.05
CA GLU A 139 10.14 -9.56 -1.30
C GLU A 139 9.22 -10.76 -1.57
N ASP A 140 9.23 -11.75 -0.67
CA ASP A 140 8.37 -12.95 -0.78
C ASP A 140 6.88 -12.55 -0.88
N PHE A 141 6.45 -11.61 -0.04
CA PHE A 141 5.08 -11.08 -0.06
C PHE A 141 4.76 -10.39 -1.38
N SER A 142 5.63 -9.51 -1.86
CA SER A 142 5.44 -8.77 -3.11
C SER A 142 5.33 -9.70 -4.30
N ASP A 143 6.20 -10.72 -4.38
CA ASP A 143 6.18 -11.73 -5.43
C ASP A 143 4.87 -12.53 -5.41
N MET A 144 4.40 -12.94 -4.22
CA MET A 144 3.14 -13.68 -4.06
C MET A 144 1.93 -12.81 -4.40
N PHE A 145 1.93 -11.54 -3.97
CA PHE A 145 0.86 -10.60 -4.29
C PHE A 145 0.78 -10.34 -5.81
N TYR A 146 1.92 -10.20 -6.45
CA TYR A 146 2.00 -10.04 -7.90
C TYR A 146 1.51 -11.27 -8.65
N ALA A 147 1.93 -12.46 -8.20
CA ALA A 147 1.45 -13.73 -8.74
C ALA A 147 -0.07 -13.88 -8.55
N TYR A 148 -0.61 -13.49 -7.40
CA TYR A 148 -2.05 -13.49 -7.15
C TYR A 148 -2.80 -12.52 -8.06
N THR A 149 -2.29 -11.29 -8.25
CA THR A 149 -2.88 -10.31 -9.18
C THR A 149 -3.04 -10.87 -10.59
N ASN A 150 -2.07 -11.68 -11.05
CA ASN A 150 -2.08 -12.33 -12.36
C ASN A 150 -2.76 -13.72 -12.37
N SER A 151 -3.36 -14.13 -11.26
CA SER A 151 -4.14 -15.38 -11.21
C SER A 151 -5.54 -15.20 -11.76
N SER A 152 -6.25 -16.33 -12.01
CA SER A 152 -7.65 -16.29 -12.45
C SER A 152 -8.56 -15.46 -11.53
N ASP A 153 -8.28 -15.42 -10.24
CA ASP A 153 -9.07 -14.65 -9.28
C ASP A 153 -8.70 -13.17 -9.32
N GLY A 154 -7.40 -12.84 -9.43
CA GLY A 154 -6.96 -11.46 -9.66
C GLY A 154 -7.50 -10.88 -10.97
N GLU A 155 -7.48 -11.65 -12.06
CA GLU A 155 -8.06 -11.23 -13.35
C GLU A 155 -9.57 -10.93 -13.25
N LYS A 156 -10.32 -11.71 -12.47
CA LYS A 156 -11.75 -11.43 -12.21
C LYS A 156 -11.95 -10.12 -11.46
N MET A 157 -11.08 -9.83 -10.46
CA MET A 157 -11.12 -8.58 -9.72
C MET A 157 -10.82 -7.39 -10.63
N VAL A 158 -9.74 -7.48 -11.41
CA VAL A 158 -9.37 -6.44 -12.39
C VAL A 158 -10.50 -6.17 -13.37
N LYS A 159 -11.07 -7.24 -13.95
CA LYS A 159 -12.18 -7.12 -14.88
C LYS A 159 -13.40 -6.44 -14.26
N ALA A 160 -13.79 -6.83 -13.04
CA ALA A 160 -14.92 -6.20 -12.35
C ALA A 160 -14.65 -4.71 -12.06
N PHE A 161 -13.41 -4.35 -11.70
CA PHE A 161 -13.01 -2.98 -11.49
C PHE A 161 -13.09 -2.16 -12.79
N ASP A 162 -12.55 -2.68 -13.90
CA ASP A 162 -12.54 -2.00 -15.20
C ASP A 162 -13.95 -1.85 -15.79
N GLU A 163 -14.85 -2.82 -15.57
CA GLU A 163 -16.27 -2.70 -15.94
C GLU A 163 -16.94 -1.52 -15.21
N ARG A 164 -16.58 -1.27 -13.95
CA ARG A 164 -17.15 -0.18 -13.13
C ARG A 164 -16.48 1.17 -13.37
N PHE A 165 -15.17 1.17 -13.60
CA PHE A 165 -14.34 2.36 -13.72
C PHE A 165 -13.48 2.33 -15.01
N PRO A 166 -14.08 2.33 -16.20
CA PRO A 166 -13.39 2.09 -17.47
C PRO A 166 -12.32 3.16 -17.81
N SER A 167 -12.38 4.33 -17.17
CA SER A 167 -11.39 5.42 -17.33
C SER A 167 -10.44 5.57 -16.15
N ALA A 168 -10.32 4.53 -15.30
CA ALA A 168 -9.48 4.65 -14.10
C ALA A 168 -7.99 4.74 -14.43
N GLU A 169 -7.51 3.99 -15.44
CA GLU A 169 -6.12 3.95 -15.91
C GLU A 169 -5.09 3.80 -14.76
N ILE A 170 -5.38 2.89 -13.82
CA ILE A 170 -4.49 2.58 -12.70
C ILE A 170 -3.96 1.14 -12.82
N PRO A 171 -2.76 0.83 -12.28
CA PRO A 171 -2.19 -0.51 -12.33
C PRO A 171 -3.10 -1.58 -11.72
N ASP A 172 -3.07 -2.80 -12.25
CA ASP A 172 -3.92 -3.91 -11.80
C ASP A 172 -3.66 -4.29 -10.33
N VAL A 173 -2.42 -4.18 -9.88
CA VAL A 173 -2.02 -4.39 -8.48
C VAL A 173 -2.77 -3.44 -7.53
N ILE A 174 -3.05 -2.21 -7.95
CA ILE A 174 -3.83 -1.23 -7.17
C ILE A 174 -5.31 -1.62 -7.14
N LYS A 175 -5.87 -2.02 -8.29
CA LYS A 175 -7.28 -2.45 -8.38
C LYS A 175 -7.54 -3.63 -7.45
N VAL A 176 -6.66 -4.63 -7.49
CA VAL A 176 -6.72 -5.82 -6.62
C VAL A 176 -6.53 -5.42 -5.16
N GLY A 177 -5.56 -4.56 -4.85
CA GLY A 177 -5.31 -4.05 -3.49
C GLY A 177 -6.53 -3.35 -2.89
N PHE A 178 -7.23 -2.49 -3.65
CA PHE A 178 -8.45 -1.83 -3.18
C PHE A 178 -9.57 -2.82 -2.86
N ILE A 179 -9.75 -3.82 -3.71
CA ILE A 179 -10.79 -4.85 -3.51
C ILE A 179 -10.48 -5.67 -2.26
N ILE A 180 -9.24 -6.13 -2.09
CA ILE A 180 -8.82 -6.91 -0.92
C ILE A 180 -9.00 -6.10 0.37
N CYS A 181 -8.52 -4.85 0.40
CA CYS A 181 -8.68 -3.97 1.55
C CYS A 181 -10.15 -3.80 1.95
N GLN A 182 -11.07 -3.68 0.96
CA GLN A 182 -12.49 -3.57 1.24
C GLN A 182 -13.13 -4.90 1.67
N MET A 183 -12.62 -6.05 1.23
CA MET A 183 -13.05 -7.37 1.71
C MET A 183 -12.75 -7.54 3.20
N GLU A 184 -11.58 -7.14 3.64
CA GLU A 184 -11.17 -7.21 5.05
C GLU A 184 -12.03 -6.32 5.95
N ASP A 185 -12.45 -5.15 5.47
CA ASP A 185 -13.36 -4.26 6.18
C ASP A 185 -14.76 -4.87 6.41
N LEU A 186 -15.20 -5.80 5.57
CA LEU A 186 -16.49 -6.46 5.69
C LEU A 186 -16.46 -7.69 6.62
N GLU A 187 -15.26 -8.22 6.91
CA GLU A 187 -15.07 -9.37 7.81
C GLU A 187 -14.86 -8.95 9.28
N ASN A 188 -14.66 -7.66 9.56
CA ASN A 188 -14.46 -7.06 10.88
C ASN A 188 -15.73 -6.35 11.35
#